data_e247394231a5e95d81c66ae0ca0974a4
#
_entry.id   e247394231a5e95d81c66ae0ca0974a4
#
_cell.length_a   1.000
_cell.length_b   1.000
_cell.length_c   1.000
_cell.angle_alpha   90.00
_cell.angle_beta   90.00
_cell.angle_gamma   90.00
#
_symmetry.space_group_name_H-M   'P 1'
#
loop_
_entity.id
_entity.type
_entity.pdbx_description
1 polymer ?
#
loop_
_entity_poly.entity_id
_entity_poly.type
_entity_poly.pdbx_seq_one_letter_code
_entity_poly.pdbx_strand_id
1 'polypeptide(L)'
;MMAQYQRAASQAPPDWKYPRLIAFIRIWKWLVPYFRNLAHKNAPYETYPTGQTGIFPIPSPPGGGPLRIAVAADWGTGTLEAETVAENIKACAPHCTLHLGDVYYMGEKQEIDENCRGRQTNSYSGVCWPLGSSASFALMGNHEMYSGGQGYFSEFLPILGLLNSDATVKQPQSASYFCLDAGHWIILGLDTGYHSGGIPAFTAIPGVNRIPFFNVDARFDDKMLAWLNQAVSTLQPKGNLKKPVLVLTHHQPISSFEHAFRKPAKQLADSAFLDGQEFVWLYGHEHRLTIYNKQTIAQSLTAYPRCVGHGGMPVEVTTLCQPDKRILLYDPREHEIDNQDPGTKVGYNGHLVLLFEGTSLTIEYHDIVDNNLLLTETFTPNGSGALEYLSSKPDKSPLVSGSQAFRSP
;
A
#
# COMPACT_ATOMS: atom_id res chain seq x y z
N MET A 1 9.33 -10.03 -23.58
CA MET A 1 9.09 -9.99 -22.14
C MET A 1 10.16 -10.69 -21.33
N MET A 2 10.43 -11.99 -21.45
CA MET A 2 11.57 -12.63 -20.76
C MET A 2 12.91 -11.90 -20.97
N ALA A 3 13.18 -11.36 -22.17
CA ALA A 3 14.39 -10.58 -22.44
C ALA A 3 14.42 -9.21 -21.73
N GLN A 4 13.27 -8.64 -21.36
CA GLN A 4 13.19 -7.41 -20.56
C GLN A 4 13.39 -7.71 -19.07
N TYR A 5 12.84 -8.79 -18.57
CA TYR A 5 13.13 -9.27 -17.21
C TYR A 5 14.63 -9.61 -17.04
N GLN A 6 15.25 -10.24 -18.04
CA GLN A 6 16.69 -10.51 -18.04
C GLN A 6 17.55 -9.23 -18.08
N ARG A 7 17.08 -8.18 -18.75
CA ARG A 7 17.77 -6.88 -18.80
C ARG A 7 17.74 -6.16 -17.46
N ALA A 8 16.69 -6.34 -16.69
CA ALA A 8 16.49 -5.72 -15.40
C ALA A 8 17.30 -6.35 -14.28
N ALA A 9 17.35 -7.65 -14.28
CA ALA A 9 18.23 -8.38 -13.33
C ALA A 9 19.70 -7.98 -13.53
N SER A 10 20.09 -7.53 -14.72
CA SER A 10 21.43 -7.01 -15.01
C SER A 10 21.63 -5.52 -14.67
N GLN A 11 20.55 -4.74 -14.49
CA GLN A 11 20.56 -3.31 -14.16
C GLN A 11 20.12 -3.02 -12.72
N ALA A 12 19.42 -3.98 -12.08
CA ALA A 12 19.20 -3.90 -10.63
C ALA A 12 20.54 -3.80 -9.92
N PRO A 13 20.65 -3.04 -8.82
CA PRO A 13 21.85 -3.06 -8.01
C PRO A 13 22.25 -4.52 -7.77
N PRO A 14 23.55 -4.89 -7.84
CA PRO A 14 24.01 -6.27 -7.72
C PRO A 14 23.50 -6.97 -6.45
N ASP A 15 22.82 -6.26 -5.62
CA ASP A 15 22.27 -6.63 -4.32
C ASP A 15 20.91 -7.32 -4.36
N TRP A 16 20.20 -7.31 -5.49
CA TRP A 16 18.87 -7.93 -5.65
C TRP A 16 18.89 -9.40 -6.06
N LYS A 17 20.06 -9.96 -6.27
CA LYS A 17 20.23 -11.37 -6.62
C LYS A 17 20.39 -12.21 -5.36
N TYR A 18 19.41 -13.03 -5.05
CA TYR A 18 19.34 -13.85 -3.84
C TYR A 18 19.95 -15.24 -3.98
N PRO A 19 21.21 -15.48 -3.58
CA PRO A 19 21.62 -16.79 -3.09
C PRO A 19 21.60 -16.82 -1.56
N ARG A 20 21.25 -17.95 -0.97
CA ARG A 20 21.15 -18.14 0.49
C ARG A 20 22.42 -17.72 1.26
N LEU A 21 23.60 -17.81 0.67
CA LEU A 21 24.86 -17.37 1.28
C LEU A 21 25.03 -15.83 1.23
N ILE A 22 24.52 -15.19 0.20
CA ILE A 22 24.50 -13.73 0.03
C ILE A 22 23.45 -13.11 0.94
N ALA A 23 22.36 -13.81 1.26
CA ALA A 23 21.41 -13.33 2.27
C ALA A 23 22.08 -13.09 3.62
N PHE A 24 23.09 -13.89 4.00
CA PHE A 24 23.86 -13.68 5.23
C PHE A 24 24.77 -12.46 5.15
N ILE A 25 25.48 -12.28 4.03
CA ILE A 25 26.33 -11.10 3.78
C ILE A 25 25.48 -9.82 3.63
N ARG A 26 24.26 -9.94 3.09
CA ARG A 26 23.28 -8.86 2.93
C ARG A 26 22.61 -8.46 4.23
N ILE A 27 22.39 -9.38 5.15
CA ILE A 27 22.00 -9.05 6.52
C ILE A 27 22.94 -7.99 7.09
N TRP A 28 24.25 -8.07 6.83
CA TRP A 28 25.21 -7.05 7.26
C TRP A 28 25.08 -5.72 6.52
N LYS A 29 24.83 -5.72 5.21
CA LYS A 29 24.59 -4.50 4.43
C LYS A 29 23.31 -3.79 4.86
N TRP A 30 22.34 -4.54 5.35
CA TRP A 30 21.10 -4.02 5.89
C TRP A 30 21.21 -3.67 7.38
N LEU A 31 21.92 -4.49 8.17
CA LEU A 31 22.15 -4.23 9.59
C LEU A 31 23.02 -2.98 9.82
N VAL A 32 24.02 -2.72 8.98
CA VAL A 32 24.90 -1.53 9.15
C VAL A 32 24.11 -0.22 9.01
N PRO A 33 23.31 0.02 7.93
CA PRO A 33 22.40 1.17 7.87
C PRO A 33 21.41 1.18 9.03
N TYR A 34 20.84 0.04 9.39
CA TYR A 34 19.93 -0.08 10.50
C TYR A 34 20.57 0.35 11.84
N PHE A 35 21.75 -0.20 12.20
CA PHE A 35 22.45 0.19 13.42
C PHE A 35 22.91 1.65 13.40
N ARG A 36 23.29 2.18 12.23
CA ARG A 36 23.57 3.59 12.06
C ARG A 36 22.35 4.45 12.36
N ASN A 37 21.19 4.00 11.93
CA ASN A 37 19.93 4.72 12.11
C ASN A 37 19.30 4.55 13.50
N LEU A 38 19.66 3.49 14.26
CA LEU A 38 19.22 3.36 15.68
C LEU A 38 19.64 4.53 16.57
N ALA A 39 20.71 5.24 16.23
CA ALA A 39 21.18 6.43 16.94
C ALA A 39 20.42 7.71 16.53
N HIS A 40 19.61 7.69 15.48
CA HIS A 40 18.85 8.83 15.04
C HIS A 40 17.53 8.93 15.82
N LYS A 41 17.15 10.17 16.13
CA LYS A 41 15.81 10.42 16.68
C LYS A 41 14.77 10.28 15.54
N ASN A 42 13.66 9.68 15.86
CA ASN A 42 12.51 9.72 14.96
C ASN A 42 12.15 11.17 14.64
N ALA A 43 11.74 11.42 13.40
CA ALA A 43 11.06 12.65 13.05
C ALA A 43 9.84 12.84 13.97
N PRO A 44 9.48 14.06 14.35
CA PRO A 44 8.27 14.27 15.11
C PRO A 44 7.04 13.78 14.31
N TYR A 45 6.01 13.30 15.04
CA TYR A 45 4.74 12.99 14.38
C TYR A 45 4.09 14.28 13.90
N GLU A 46 4.18 14.50 12.60
CA GLU A 46 3.67 15.72 11.98
C GLU A 46 2.13 15.72 11.92
N THR A 47 1.56 16.88 12.10
CA THR A 47 0.14 17.13 11.97
C THR A 47 -0.08 18.29 11.00
N TYR A 48 -1.28 18.43 10.47
CA TYR A 48 -1.59 19.56 9.61
C TYR A 48 -1.45 20.89 10.35
N PRO A 49 -0.74 21.88 9.77
CA PRO A 49 -0.59 23.19 10.37
C PRO A 49 -1.94 23.92 10.50
N THR A 50 -1.99 24.91 11.39
CA THR A 50 -3.17 25.75 11.56
C THR A 50 -3.67 26.32 10.23
N GLY A 51 -4.96 26.14 9.94
CA GLY A 51 -5.58 26.54 8.68
C GLY A 51 -5.59 25.47 7.59
N GLN A 52 -4.91 24.34 7.78
CA GLN A 52 -5.01 23.17 6.91
C GLN A 52 -5.81 22.07 7.63
N THR A 53 -6.76 21.49 6.91
CA THR A 53 -7.66 20.46 7.50
C THR A 53 -7.17 19.04 7.28
N GLY A 54 -6.21 18.81 6.36
CA GLY A 54 -5.85 17.48 5.91
C GLY A 54 -6.94 16.78 5.07
N ILE A 55 -7.94 17.55 4.69
CA ILE A 55 -9.03 17.13 3.78
C ILE A 55 -8.79 17.79 2.44
N PHE A 56 -8.67 16.99 1.41
CA PHE A 56 -8.36 17.40 0.05
C PHE A 56 -9.53 17.08 -0.88
N PRO A 57 -10.22 18.08 -1.42
CA PRO A 57 -11.24 17.83 -2.42
C PRO A 57 -10.57 17.39 -3.73
N ILE A 58 -10.93 16.22 -4.23
CA ILE A 58 -10.47 15.76 -5.53
C ILE A 58 -11.53 16.11 -6.56
N PRO A 59 -11.22 17.00 -7.51
CA PRO A 59 -12.20 17.44 -8.48
C PRO A 59 -12.61 16.31 -9.43
N SER A 60 -13.87 16.31 -9.83
CA SER A 60 -14.32 15.46 -10.92
C SER A 60 -13.53 15.78 -12.20
N PRO A 61 -13.24 14.77 -13.03
CA PRO A 61 -12.50 14.99 -14.27
C PRO A 61 -13.17 16.00 -15.19
N PRO A 62 -12.41 16.89 -15.85
CA PRO A 62 -12.96 17.78 -16.86
C PRO A 62 -13.62 16.94 -18.00
N GLY A 63 -14.83 17.30 -18.37
CA GLY A 63 -15.57 16.61 -19.45
C GLY A 63 -16.37 15.38 -18.98
N GLY A 64 -16.43 15.10 -17.68
CA GLY A 64 -17.13 13.94 -17.14
C GLY A 64 -16.33 12.66 -17.23
N GLY A 65 -16.94 11.54 -16.85
CA GLY A 65 -16.27 10.25 -16.77
C GLY A 65 -15.77 9.94 -15.35
N PRO A 66 -15.26 8.73 -15.11
CA PRO A 66 -14.84 8.29 -13.79
C PRO A 66 -13.59 9.04 -13.31
N LEU A 67 -13.59 9.42 -12.04
CA LEU A 67 -12.35 9.82 -11.36
C LEU A 67 -11.46 8.58 -11.24
N ARG A 68 -10.27 8.63 -11.83
CA ARG A 68 -9.31 7.53 -11.89
C ARG A 68 -8.19 7.75 -10.89
N ILE A 69 -8.04 6.79 -9.95
CA ILE A 69 -6.99 6.81 -8.94
C ILE A 69 -6.17 5.53 -9.05
N ALA A 70 -4.86 5.62 -9.27
CA ALA A 70 -3.99 4.46 -9.26
C ALA A 70 -3.37 4.27 -7.87
N VAL A 71 -3.22 3.00 -7.46
CA VAL A 71 -2.73 2.62 -6.13
C VAL A 71 -1.65 1.56 -6.24
N ALA A 72 -0.54 1.73 -5.53
CA ALA A 72 0.43 0.67 -5.29
C ALA A 72 0.94 0.75 -3.84
N ALA A 73 1.26 -0.39 -3.26
CA ALA A 73 1.88 -0.53 -1.95
C ALA A 73 3.19 -1.31 -2.09
N ASP A 74 4.14 -1.08 -1.17
CA ASP A 74 5.43 -1.81 -1.18
C ASP A 74 6.19 -1.65 -2.51
N TRP A 75 6.04 -0.46 -3.10
CA TRP A 75 6.53 -0.19 -4.45
C TRP A 75 7.96 0.37 -4.47
N GLY A 76 8.37 1.14 -3.46
CA GLY A 76 9.58 1.99 -3.45
C GLY A 76 10.90 1.23 -3.42
N THR A 77 11.10 0.29 -4.32
CA THR A 77 12.27 -0.62 -4.35
C THR A 77 13.36 -0.18 -5.31
N GLY A 78 13.03 0.68 -6.27
CA GLY A 78 13.95 1.07 -7.33
C GLY A 78 14.32 -0.05 -8.31
N THR A 79 13.52 -1.11 -8.37
CA THR A 79 13.73 -2.25 -9.29
C THR A 79 13.03 -2.04 -10.63
N LEU A 80 13.25 -2.94 -11.56
CA LEU A 80 12.51 -2.93 -12.83
C LEU A 80 11.03 -3.26 -12.62
N GLU A 81 10.73 -4.11 -11.67
CA GLU A 81 9.35 -4.40 -11.29
C GLU A 81 8.65 -3.10 -10.88
N ALA A 82 9.29 -2.31 -9.99
CA ALA A 82 8.78 -1.00 -9.61
C ALA A 82 8.67 -0.03 -10.81
N GLU A 83 9.67 0.00 -11.68
CA GLU A 83 9.65 0.81 -12.91
C GLU A 83 8.52 0.39 -13.85
N THR A 84 8.35 -0.92 -14.07
CA THR A 84 7.29 -1.45 -14.94
C THR A 84 5.89 -1.13 -14.38
N VAL A 85 5.70 -1.29 -13.07
CA VAL A 85 4.46 -0.90 -12.40
C VAL A 85 4.22 0.61 -12.55
N ALA A 86 5.26 1.44 -12.38
CA ALA A 86 5.14 2.88 -12.58
C ALA A 86 4.72 3.24 -14.02
N GLU A 87 5.30 2.58 -15.04
CA GLU A 87 4.91 2.79 -16.43
C GLU A 87 3.47 2.34 -16.71
N ASN A 88 3.05 1.21 -16.15
CA ASN A 88 1.67 0.74 -16.22
C ASN A 88 0.69 1.73 -15.58
N ILE A 89 1.05 2.28 -14.40
CA ILE A 89 0.26 3.33 -13.75
C ILE A 89 0.17 4.58 -14.65
N LYS A 90 1.28 5.04 -15.23
CA LYS A 90 1.28 6.19 -16.16
C LYS A 90 0.37 5.95 -17.36
N ALA A 91 0.42 4.73 -17.92
CA ALA A 91 -0.42 4.36 -19.07
C ALA A 91 -1.92 4.42 -18.76
N CYS A 92 -2.31 4.22 -17.49
CA CYS A 92 -3.70 4.39 -17.05
C CYS A 92 -4.14 5.87 -16.99
N ALA A 93 -3.24 6.85 -17.15
CA ALA A 93 -3.50 8.29 -17.05
C ALA A 93 -4.32 8.66 -15.79
N PRO A 94 -3.82 8.40 -14.58
CA PRO A 94 -4.57 8.63 -13.35
C PRO A 94 -4.70 10.13 -13.04
N HIS A 95 -5.85 10.51 -12.46
CA HIS A 95 -6.03 11.85 -11.91
C HIS A 95 -5.34 11.99 -10.55
N CYS A 96 -5.29 10.90 -9.79
CA CYS A 96 -4.59 10.82 -8.51
C CYS A 96 -3.79 9.52 -8.41
N THR A 97 -2.67 9.56 -7.69
CA THR A 97 -1.90 8.33 -7.35
C THR A 97 -1.73 8.22 -5.85
N LEU A 98 -1.79 6.99 -5.32
CA LEU A 98 -1.70 6.69 -3.90
C LEU A 98 -0.63 5.63 -3.65
N HIS A 99 0.41 5.99 -2.90
CA HIS A 99 1.45 5.09 -2.42
C HIS A 99 1.11 4.64 -0.99
N LEU A 100 0.96 3.34 -0.76
CA LEU A 100 0.52 2.85 0.56
C LEU A 100 1.67 2.47 1.51
N GLY A 101 2.83 3.08 1.34
CA GLY A 101 3.98 2.90 2.23
C GLY A 101 5.02 1.92 1.71
N ASP A 102 6.13 1.93 2.40
CA ASP A 102 7.36 1.21 2.21
C ASP A 102 8.22 1.67 1.03
N VAL A 103 9.27 2.37 1.40
CA VAL A 103 10.43 2.68 0.53
C VAL A 103 11.65 1.94 1.06
N TYR A 104 12.20 1.10 0.25
CA TYR A 104 13.21 0.12 0.62
C TYR A 104 14.63 0.63 0.42
N TYR A 105 15.56 0.21 1.38
CA TYR A 105 15.24 -0.76 2.47
C TYR A 105 14.92 -0.08 3.80
N MET A 106 15.33 1.19 3.99
CA MET A 106 15.28 1.89 5.25
C MET A 106 14.47 3.19 5.18
N GLY A 107 13.96 3.56 3.98
CA GLY A 107 13.32 4.85 3.75
C GLY A 107 14.25 6.04 4.01
N GLU A 108 15.57 5.85 3.82
CA GLU A 108 16.55 6.94 3.92
C GLU A 108 16.31 8.00 2.84
N LYS A 109 16.78 9.23 3.09
CA LYS A 109 16.67 10.33 2.11
C LYS A 109 17.20 9.95 0.73
N GLN A 110 18.33 9.25 0.68
CA GLN A 110 18.93 8.79 -0.57
C GLN A 110 18.01 7.78 -1.27
N GLU A 111 17.42 6.83 -0.54
CA GLU A 111 16.52 5.84 -1.10
C GLU A 111 15.23 6.50 -1.63
N ILE A 112 14.69 7.48 -0.93
CA ILE A 112 13.56 8.29 -1.42
C ILE A 112 13.94 9.01 -2.73
N ASP A 113 15.11 9.65 -2.78
CA ASP A 113 15.60 10.34 -3.99
C ASP A 113 15.75 9.38 -5.17
N GLU A 114 16.33 8.21 -4.93
CA GLU A 114 16.62 7.21 -5.97
C GLU A 114 15.33 6.43 -6.37
N ASN A 115 14.55 5.97 -5.39
CA ASN A 115 13.44 5.03 -5.59
C ASN A 115 12.07 5.70 -5.77
N CYS A 116 11.95 7.00 -5.47
CA CYS A 116 10.67 7.71 -5.60
C CYS A 116 10.77 8.99 -6.43
N ARG A 117 11.93 9.66 -6.44
CA ARG A 117 12.14 10.89 -7.21
C ARG A 117 12.95 10.69 -8.48
N GLY A 118 13.40 9.47 -8.74
CA GLY A 118 14.09 9.10 -9.97
C GLY A 118 15.52 9.66 -10.09
N ARG A 119 16.18 9.97 -8.97
CA ARG A 119 17.55 10.46 -8.99
C ARG A 119 18.51 9.38 -9.53
N GLN A 120 19.20 9.73 -10.59
CA GLN A 120 20.22 8.85 -11.17
C GLN A 120 21.55 8.97 -10.43
N THR A 121 22.20 7.84 -10.25
CA THR A 121 23.58 7.73 -9.77
C THR A 121 24.44 6.94 -10.77
N ASN A 122 25.75 6.87 -10.57
CA ASN A 122 26.63 6.10 -11.46
C ASN A 122 26.34 4.59 -11.48
N SER A 123 25.63 4.07 -10.49
CA SER A 123 25.32 2.64 -10.35
C SER A 123 23.84 2.32 -10.41
N TYR A 124 22.98 3.34 -10.58
CA TYR A 124 21.56 3.19 -10.45
C TYR A 124 20.79 4.19 -11.33
N SER A 125 19.80 3.71 -12.07
CA SER A 125 19.05 4.54 -13.04
C SER A 125 18.00 5.44 -12.40
N GLY A 126 17.63 5.19 -11.15
CA GLY A 126 16.53 5.88 -10.48
C GLY A 126 15.15 5.45 -10.99
N VAL A 127 14.18 5.36 -10.09
CA VAL A 127 12.76 5.12 -10.44
C VAL A 127 11.92 6.23 -9.84
N CYS A 128 10.99 6.78 -10.62
CA CYS A 128 10.16 7.89 -10.23
C CYS A 128 8.73 7.42 -9.95
N TRP A 129 8.22 7.76 -8.76
CA TRP A 129 6.80 7.57 -8.46
C TRP A 129 5.94 8.34 -9.47
N PRO A 130 4.99 7.69 -10.14
CA PRO A 130 4.15 8.37 -11.12
C PRO A 130 3.16 9.29 -10.42
N LEU A 131 3.28 10.59 -10.65
CA LEU A 131 2.33 11.56 -10.12
C LEU A 131 1.03 11.53 -10.94
N GLY A 132 -0.10 11.70 -10.27
CA GLY A 132 -1.39 11.91 -10.93
C GLY A 132 -1.47 13.31 -11.57
N SER A 133 -2.41 13.49 -12.48
CA SER A 133 -2.58 14.79 -13.16
C SER A 133 -3.12 15.91 -12.26
N SER A 134 -3.71 15.57 -11.11
CA SER A 134 -4.32 16.52 -10.17
C SER A 134 -3.86 16.35 -8.73
N ALA A 135 -3.40 15.15 -8.35
CA ALA A 135 -3.03 14.85 -6.98
C ALA A 135 -2.11 13.63 -6.87
N SER A 136 -1.34 13.57 -5.80
CA SER A 136 -0.57 12.38 -5.42
C SER A 136 -0.38 12.36 -3.91
N PHE A 137 -0.59 11.22 -3.26
CA PHE A 137 -0.47 11.08 -1.80
C PHE A 137 0.26 9.80 -1.44
N ALA A 138 0.85 9.78 -0.23
CA ALA A 138 1.50 8.58 0.29
C ALA A 138 1.17 8.33 1.76
N LEU A 139 1.11 7.06 2.14
CA LEU A 139 1.20 6.61 3.51
C LEU A 139 2.65 6.26 3.85
N MET A 140 2.93 6.16 5.14
CA MET A 140 4.18 5.65 5.67
C MET A 140 4.03 4.16 5.99
N GLY A 141 5.04 3.36 5.62
CA GLY A 141 5.19 2.00 6.09
C GLY A 141 6.20 1.87 7.23
N ASN A 142 6.56 0.64 7.57
CA ASN A 142 7.57 0.40 8.62
C ASN A 142 9.00 0.64 8.13
N HIS A 143 9.27 0.50 6.83
CA HIS A 143 10.59 0.71 6.26
C HIS A 143 11.05 2.17 6.39
N GLU A 144 10.17 3.14 6.20
CA GLU A 144 10.50 4.54 6.45
C GLU A 144 10.89 4.80 7.91
N MET A 145 10.30 4.06 8.86
CA MET A 145 10.61 4.21 10.28
C MET A 145 11.92 3.56 10.71
N TYR A 146 12.53 2.70 9.89
CA TYR A 146 13.87 2.18 10.18
C TYR A 146 14.94 3.26 10.11
N SER A 147 14.72 4.34 9.37
CA SER A 147 15.54 5.57 9.40
C SER A 147 14.90 6.70 10.20
N GLY A 148 13.89 6.40 11.03
CA GLY A 148 13.17 7.38 11.84
C GLY A 148 12.23 8.29 11.06
N GLY A 149 11.82 7.95 9.85
CA GLY A 149 10.88 8.70 9.02
C GLY A 149 11.43 9.98 8.39
N GLN A 150 12.72 10.26 8.57
CA GLN A 150 13.32 11.53 8.10
C GLN A 150 13.19 11.70 6.58
N GLY A 151 13.49 10.66 5.81
CA GLY A 151 13.38 10.69 4.34
C GLY A 151 11.94 10.94 3.88
N TYR A 152 11.00 10.27 4.50
CA TYR A 152 9.58 10.42 4.19
C TYR A 152 9.09 11.86 4.37
N PHE A 153 9.29 12.45 5.56
CA PHE A 153 8.80 13.80 5.85
C PHE A 153 9.56 14.89 5.10
N SER A 154 10.88 14.75 4.88
CA SER A 154 11.69 15.83 4.28
C SER A 154 11.85 15.73 2.76
N GLU A 155 11.74 14.54 2.16
CA GLU A 155 12.01 14.34 0.73
C GLU A 155 10.78 13.85 -0.05
N PHE A 156 9.94 12.98 0.54
CA PHE A 156 8.80 12.42 -0.19
C PHE A 156 7.54 13.29 -0.06
N LEU A 157 7.09 13.61 1.16
CA LEU A 157 5.88 14.42 1.33
C LEU A 157 5.92 15.78 0.61
N PRO A 158 7.05 16.51 0.53
CA PRO A 158 7.09 17.80 -0.15
C PRO A 158 6.74 17.77 -1.64
N ILE A 159 6.80 16.63 -2.29
CA ILE A 159 6.42 16.48 -3.71
C ILE A 159 4.99 15.95 -3.89
N LEU A 160 4.26 15.73 -2.79
CA LEU A 160 2.92 15.13 -2.76
C LEU A 160 1.87 16.12 -2.27
N GLY A 161 0.63 15.87 -2.65
CA GLY A 161 -0.55 16.67 -2.33
C GLY A 161 -1.41 16.93 -3.55
N LEU A 162 -2.19 18.02 -3.53
CA LEU A 162 -2.85 18.51 -4.74
C LEU A 162 -1.81 19.17 -5.66
N LEU A 163 -1.93 18.92 -6.94
CA LEU A 163 -0.98 19.36 -7.95
C LEU A 163 -1.61 20.40 -8.89
N ASN A 164 -0.76 21.27 -9.43
CA ASN A 164 -1.06 22.11 -10.58
C ASN A 164 -0.86 21.31 -11.88
N SER A 165 -1.29 21.86 -13.00
CA SER A 165 -1.15 21.24 -14.32
C SER A 165 0.30 21.03 -14.78
N ASP A 166 1.25 21.74 -14.18
CA ASP A 166 2.70 21.57 -14.39
C ASP A 166 3.35 20.58 -13.40
N ALA A 167 2.54 19.82 -12.66
CA ALA A 167 2.94 18.89 -11.63
C ALA A 167 3.63 19.54 -10.39
N THR A 168 3.61 20.83 -10.26
CA THR A 168 4.05 21.50 -9.02
C THR A 168 3.00 21.34 -7.93
N VAL A 169 3.44 21.29 -6.66
CA VAL A 169 2.54 21.11 -5.53
C VAL A 169 1.75 22.40 -5.25
N LYS A 170 0.42 22.30 -5.33
CA LYS A 170 -0.53 23.38 -5.03
C LYS A 170 -0.87 23.42 -3.53
N GLN A 171 -1.11 22.25 -2.95
CA GLN A 171 -1.40 22.10 -1.52
C GLN A 171 -0.70 20.83 -1.05
N PRO A 172 0.34 20.93 -0.21
CA PRO A 172 1.14 19.79 0.18
C PRO A 172 0.40 18.84 1.13
N GLN A 173 0.71 17.57 1.04
CA GLN A 173 0.46 16.62 2.10
C GLN A 173 1.47 16.89 3.22
N SER A 174 1.03 17.43 4.35
CA SER A 174 1.92 17.84 5.45
C SER A 174 2.02 16.81 6.59
N ALA A 175 1.23 15.74 6.53
CA ALA A 175 1.20 14.67 7.53
C ALA A 175 1.18 13.29 6.86
N SER A 176 1.51 12.25 7.60
CA SER A 176 1.52 10.87 7.12
C SER A 176 0.12 10.26 6.94
N TYR A 177 -0.92 11.05 7.14
CA TYR A 177 -2.31 10.68 6.96
C TYR A 177 -3.05 11.76 6.17
N PHE A 178 -4.15 11.39 5.51
CA PHE A 178 -4.94 12.31 4.69
C PHE A 178 -6.38 11.83 4.52
N CYS A 179 -7.25 12.75 4.14
CA CYS A 179 -8.60 12.46 3.67
C CYS A 179 -8.82 13.07 2.29
N LEU A 180 -9.27 12.27 1.33
CA LEU A 180 -9.68 12.74 0.02
C LEU A 180 -11.22 12.75 -0.04
N ASP A 181 -11.80 13.90 -0.32
CA ASP A 181 -13.23 13.99 -0.65
C ASP A 181 -13.41 13.81 -2.16
N ALA A 182 -13.80 12.59 -2.55
CA ALA A 182 -14.07 12.21 -3.93
C ALA A 182 -15.58 12.38 -4.29
N GLY A 183 -16.22 13.40 -3.73
CA GLY A 183 -17.63 13.71 -3.94
C GLY A 183 -18.55 12.74 -3.19
N HIS A 184 -18.90 11.62 -3.78
CA HIS A 184 -19.75 10.63 -3.14
C HIS A 184 -19.03 9.69 -2.18
N TRP A 185 -17.70 9.56 -2.29
CA TRP A 185 -16.86 8.71 -1.46
C TRP A 185 -15.90 9.52 -0.61
N ILE A 186 -15.59 9.00 0.57
CA ILE A 186 -14.48 9.47 1.41
C ILE A 186 -13.35 8.43 1.32
N ILE A 187 -12.13 8.88 1.01
CA ILE A 187 -10.94 8.03 1.00
C ILE A 187 -10.06 8.46 2.17
N LEU A 188 -9.81 7.54 3.09
CA LEU A 188 -9.00 7.76 4.29
C LEU A 188 -7.66 7.09 4.18
N GLY A 189 -6.59 7.84 4.05
CA GLY A 189 -5.23 7.36 4.26
C GLY A 189 -4.87 7.49 5.75
N LEU A 190 -4.74 6.35 6.45
CA LEU A 190 -4.49 6.30 7.88
C LEU A 190 -3.12 5.68 8.17
N ASP A 191 -2.26 6.41 8.85
CA ASP A 191 -0.89 6.00 9.16
C ASP A 191 -0.84 4.91 10.23
N THR A 192 -0.33 3.75 9.85
CA THR A 192 0.02 2.64 10.74
C THR A 192 1.54 2.42 10.84
N GLY A 193 2.31 3.16 10.05
CA GLY A 193 3.76 3.02 9.92
C GLY A 193 4.54 3.69 11.04
N TYR A 194 4.18 4.90 11.43
CA TYR A 194 4.97 5.73 12.35
C TYR A 194 5.34 5.03 13.68
N HIS A 195 4.45 4.25 14.24
CA HIS A 195 4.68 3.51 15.48
C HIS A 195 5.21 2.09 15.26
N SER A 196 5.44 1.68 14.01
CA SER A 196 5.82 0.31 13.65
C SER A 196 7.34 0.07 13.57
N GLY A 197 8.16 1.05 13.96
CA GLY A 197 9.62 0.95 13.96
C GLY A 197 10.16 -0.10 14.93
N GLY A 198 9.88 -1.37 14.67
CA GLY A 198 10.47 -2.51 15.37
C GLY A 198 11.92 -2.74 14.98
N ILE A 199 12.57 -3.73 15.58
CA ILE A 199 13.93 -4.16 15.17
C ILE A 199 13.80 -5.35 14.19
N PRO A 200 13.84 -5.14 12.87
CA PRO A 200 13.54 -6.17 11.88
C PRO A 200 14.44 -7.40 12.00
N ALA A 201 15.74 -7.20 12.34
CA ALA A 201 16.69 -8.29 12.52
C ALA A 201 16.25 -9.30 13.60
N PHE A 202 15.45 -8.89 14.56
CA PHE A 202 14.97 -9.74 15.62
C PHE A 202 13.57 -10.31 15.38
N THR A 203 12.78 -9.70 14.50
CA THR A 203 11.45 -10.25 14.14
C THR A 203 11.56 -11.53 13.31
N ALA A 204 12.67 -11.69 12.57
CA ALA A 204 12.96 -12.91 11.81
C ALA A 204 13.40 -14.11 12.68
N ILE A 205 13.70 -13.91 13.98
CA ILE A 205 14.13 -14.98 14.88
C ILE A 205 12.90 -15.61 15.53
N PRO A 206 12.60 -16.91 15.31
CA PRO A 206 11.46 -17.57 15.95
C PRO A 206 11.47 -17.41 17.46
N GLY A 207 10.40 -16.88 18.04
CA GLY A 207 10.23 -16.68 19.47
C GLY A 207 10.63 -15.29 19.98
N VAL A 208 11.50 -14.56 19.31
CA VAL A 208 11.88 -13.18 19.68
C VAL A 208 10.76 -12.20 19.38
N ASN A 209 10.01 -12.44 18.34
CA ASN A 209 8.80 -11.70 17.98
C ASN A 209 7.69 -11.72 19.07
N ARG A 210 7.81 -12.58 20.09
CA ARG A 210 6.91 -12.63 21.25
C ARG A 210 7.33 -11.70 22.39
N ILE A 211 8.52 -11.09 22.31
CA ILE A 211 9.01 -10.17 23.33
C ILE A 211 8.45 -8.77 23.00
N PRO A 212 7.69 -8.12 23.92
CA PRO A 212 6.99 -6.86 23.65
C PRO A 212 7.87 -5.72 23.11
N PHE A 213 9.15 -5.71 23.48
CA PHE A 213 10.12 -4.69 23.02
C PHE A 213 10.49 -4.82 21.55
N PHE A 214 10.36 -6.02 20.97
CA PHE A 214 10.67 -6.31 19.56
C PHE A 214 9.43 -6.40 18.66
N ASN A 215 8.24 -6.27 19.26
CA ASN A 215 6.99 -6.28 18.50
C ASN A 215 6.82 -4.97 17.73
N VAL A 216 6.47 -5.10 16.46
CA VAL A 216 5.94 -4.00 15.65
C VAL A 216 4.60 -3.56 16.27
N ASP A 217 4.55 -2.32 16.77
CA ASP A 217 3.33 -1.74 17.36
C ASP A 217 2.58 -0.91 16.31
N ALA A 218 2.17 -1.54 15.22
CA ALA A 218 1.34 -0.88 14.22
C ALA A 218 0.04 -0.41 14.88
N ARG A 219 -0.11 0.92 14.96
CA ARG A 219 -1.27 1.59 15.56
C ARG A 219 -1.46 2.98 14.99
N PHE A 220 -2.64 3.51 15.16
CA PHE A 220 -2.93 4.91 14.89
C PHE A 220 -2.42 5.81 16.02
N ASP A 221 -1.89 6.97 15.65
CA ASP A 221 -1.53 8.00 16.62
C ASP A 221 -2.78 8.72 17.15
N ASP A 222 -2.75 9.09 18.43
CA ASP A 222 -3.89 9.75 19.08
C ASP A 222 -4.25 11.10 18.42
N LYS A 223 -3.25 11.84 17.88
CA LYS A 223 -3.50 13.08 17.15
C LYS A 223 -4.24 12.83 15.84
N MET A 224 -3.89 11.74 15.13
CA MET A 224 -4.62 11.34 13.92
C MET A 224 -6.06 10.91 14.24
N LEU A 225 -6.28 10.15 15.32
CA LEU A 225 -7.63 9.78 15.77
C LEU A 225 -8.46 11.01 16.15
N ALA A 226 -7.85 11.97 16.84
CA ALA A 226 -8.50 13.24 17.13
C ALA A 226 -8.88 14.02 15.86
N TRP A 227 -7.99 14.07 14.87
CA TRP A 227 -8.25 14.65 13.55
C TRP A 227 -9.40 13.93 12.82
N LEU A 228 -9.40 12.59 12.82
CA LEU A 228 -10.49 11.79 12.22
C LEU A 228 -11.85 12.15 12.82
N ASN A 229 -11.93 12.22 14.14
CA ASN A 229 -13.17 12.48 14.85
C ASN A 229 -13.62 13.95 14.81
N GLN A 230 -12.71 14.91 14.65
CA GLN A 230 -13.01 16.33 14.65
C GLN A 230 -13.15 16.93 13.25
N ALA A 231 -12.17 16.70 12.38
CA ALA A 231 -12.16 17.30 11.04
C ALA A 231 -12.91 16.43 10.03
N VAL A 232 -12.53 15.15 9.90
CA VAL A 232 -13.08 14.29 8.84
C VAL A 232 -14.55 13.95 9.08
N SER A 233 -14.97 13.84 10.33
CA SER A 233 -16.38 13.61 10.67
C SER A 233 -17.33 14.67 10.11
N THR A 234 -16.83 15.87 9.84
CA THR A 234 -17.63 16.96 9.23
C THR A 234 -18.06 16.69 7.80
N LEU A 235 -17.36 15.75 7.10
CA LEU A 235 -17.73 15.31 5.75
C LEU A 235 -18.92 14.35 5.72
N GLN A 236 -19.24 13.74 6.86
CA GLN A 236 -20.39 12.83 6.93
C GLN A 236 -21.69 13.65 7.08
N PRO A 237 -22.69 13.42 6.22
CA PRO A 237 -23.99 14.06 6.34
C PRO A 237 -24.64 13.74 7.69
N LYS A 238 -25.40 14.71 8.21
CA LYS A 238 -26.25 14.48 9.37
C LYS A 238 -27.44 13.59 8.96
N GLY A 239 -27.65 12.49 9.67
CA GLY A 239 -28.72 11.55 9.40
C GLY A 239 -28.21 10.17 8.96
N ASN A 240 -29.11 9.37 8.34
CA ASN A 240 -28.84 7.96 8.07
C ASN A 240 -28.04 7.68 6.79
N LEU A 241 -27.92 8.66 5.90
CA LEU A 241 -27.19 8.50 4.62
C LEU A 241 -25.75 8.98 4.77
N LYS A 242 -24.88 8.09 5.20
CA LYS A 242 -23.45 8.37 5.28
C LYS A 242 -22.78 8.17 3.92
N LYS A 243 -21.75 8.98 3.61
CA LYS A 243 -20.87 8.73 2.47
C LYS A 243 -20.14 7.40 2.67
N PRO A 244 -20.07 6.52 1.67
CA PRO A 244 -19.24 5.31 1.73
C PRO A 244 -17.76 5.67 1.89
N VAL A 245 -17.02 4.76 2.52
CA VAL A 245 -15.63 5.00 2.88
C VAL A 245 -14.72 3.93 2.29
N LEU A 246 -13.60 4.38 1.73
CA LEU A 246 -12.44 3.57 1.40
C LEU A 246 -11.33 3.88 2.42
N VAL A 247 -10.91 2.90 3.19
CA VAL A 247 -9.80 3.01 4.14
C VAL A 247 -8.52 2.46 3.51
N LEU A 248 -7.44 3.20 3.66
CA LEU A 248 -6.10 2.85 3.21
C LEU A 248 -5.18 2.80 4.43
N THR A 249 -4.43 1.73 4.61
CA THR A 249 -3.36 1.62 5.60
C THR A 249 -2.16 0.92 4.99
N HIS A 250 -1.00 0.97 5.65
CA HIS A 250 0.10 0.12 5.25
C HIS A 250 -0.06 -1.29 5.83
N HIS A 251 -0.23 -1.41 7.14
CA HIS A 251 -0.30 -2.72 7.80
C HIS A 251 -1.68 -3.38 7.69
N GLN A 252 -1.67 -4.71 7.57
CA GLN A 252 -2.85 -5.56 7.40
C GLN A 252 -3.68 -5.71 8.69
N PRO A 253 -5.01 -5.47 8.64
CA PRO A 253 -5.90 -5.75 9.76
C PRO A 253 -6.28 -7.24 9.86
N ILE A 254 -6.11 -7.99 8.78
CA ILE A 254 -6.37 -9.43 8.66
C ILE A 254 -5.31 -10.06 7.76
N SER A 255 -4.89 -11.26 8.10
CA SER A 255 -4.01 -12.09 7.27
C SER A 255 -4.36 -13.57 7.40
N SER A 256 -4.09 -14.31 6.33
CA SER A 256 -4.11 -15.77 6.27
C SER A 256 -2.69 -16.35 6.09
N PHE A 257 -1.71 -15.49 5.89
CA PHE A 257 -0.33 -15.86 5.60
C PHE A 257 0.62 -15.41 6.69
N GLU A 258 0.33 -14.26 7.32
CA GLU A 258 1.19 -13.62 8.30
C GLU A 258 0.43 -13.16 9.55
N HIS A 259 1.10 -12.35 10.36
CA HIS A 259 0.50 -11.76 11.54
C HIS A 259 -0.45 -10.61 11.17
N ALA A 260 -1.66 -10.62 11.72
CA ALA A 260 -2.60 -9.51 11.57
C ALA A 260 -2.43 -8.47 12.69
N PHE A 261 -2.36 -7.19 12.33
CA PHE A 261 -2.28 -6.07 13.27
C PHE A 261 -3.68 -5.63 13.70
N ARG A 262 -4.15 -6.15 14.82
CA ARG A 262 -5.53 -5.94 15.30
C ARG A 262 -5.77 -4.58 15.94
N LYS A 263 -4.70 -3.90 16.39
CA LYS A 263 -4.80 -2.65 17.14
C LYS A 263 -5.39 -1.50 16.31
N PRO A 264 -4.98 -1.25 15.05
CA PRO A 264 -5.62 -0.25 14.20
C PRO A 264 -7.12 -0.50 14.00
N ALA A 265 -7.51 -1.75 13.76
CA ALA A 265 -8.93 -2.11 13.59
C ALA A 265 -9.75 -1.82 14.85
N LYS A 266 -9.19 -2.14 16.04
CA LYS A 266 -9.83 -1.82 17.31
C LYS A 266 -9.96 -0.31 17.52
N GLN A 267 -8.89 0.46 17.30
CA GLN A 267 -8.92 1.93 17.43
C GLN A 267 -9.93 2.57 16.46
N LEU A 268 -10.04 2.06 15.24
CA LEU A 268 -11.01 2.54 14.26
C LEU A 268 -12.45 2.22 14.69
N ALA A 269 -12.69 1.04 15.27
CA ALA A 269 -13.98 0.69 15.85
C ALA A 269 -14.33 1.58 17.05
N ASP A 270 -13.36 1.83 17.94
CA ASP A 270 -13.55 2.70 19.10
C ASP A 270 -13.79 4.17 18.72
N SER A 271 -13.40 4.61 17.51
CA SER A 271 -13.62 5.98 17.01
C SER A 271 -15.07 6.28 16.64
N ALA A 272 -15.90 5.26 16.47
CA ALA A 272 -17.29 5.35 16.01
C ALA A 272 -17.50 6.02 14.62
N PHE A 273 -16.42 6.42 13.92
CA PHE A 273 -16.52 7.08 12.62
C PHE A 273 -17.21 6.21 11.57
N LEU A 274 -16.93 4.90 11.58
CA LEU A 274 -17.50 3.89 10.67
C LEU A 274 -18.70 3.13 11.24
N ASP A 275 -19.25 3.56 12.36
CA ASP A 275 -20.38 2.86 12.98
C ASP A 275 -21.56 2.70 12.00
N GLY A 276 -22.05 1.46 11.89
CA GLY A 276 -23.16 1.11 11.03
C GLY A 276 -22.86 1.18 9.52
N GLN A 277 -21.57 1.25 9.14
CA GLN A 277 -21.16 1.23 7.74
C GLN A 277 -20.32 0.01 7.41
N GLU A 278 -20.52 -0.53 6.20
CA GLU A 278 -19.55 -1.39 5.52
C GLU A 278 -18.58 -0.51 4.72
N PHE A 279 -17.32 -0.93 4.62
CA PHE A 279 -16.31 -0.17 3.89
C PHE A 279 -15.30 -1.09 3.21
N VAL A 280 -14.56 -0.54 2.24
CA VAL A 280 -13.44 -1.21 1.59
C VAL A 280 -12.16 -0.86 2.33
N TRP A 281 -11.27 -1.82 2.57
CA TRP A 281 -9.98 -1.62 3.25
C TRP A 281 -8.83 -2.14 2.40
N LEU A 282 -8.05 -1.23 1.81
CA LEU A 282 -6.84 -1.58 1.06
C LEU A 282 -5.61 -1.43 1.97
N TYR A 283 -4.67 -2.37 1.87
CA TYR A 283 -3.43 -2.36 2.63
C TYR A 283 -2.30 -3.08 1.90
N GLY A 284 -1.06 -2.76 2.29
CA GLY A 284 0.18 -3.38 1.82
C GLY A 284 0.82 -4.29 2.87
N HIS A 285 2.13 -4.15 3.06
CA HIS A 285 3.00 -4.81 4.01
C HIS A 285 3.22 -6.31 3.74
N GLU A 286 2.18 -7.08 3.48
CA GLU A 286 2.31 -8.43 2.94
C GLU A 286 2.54 -8.33 1.43
N HIS A 287 3.68 -8.80 0.96
CA HIS A 287 4.07 -8.69 -0.45
C HIS A 287 3.30 -9.68 -1.31
N ARG A 288 2.01 -9.46 -1.48
CA ARG A 288 1.10 -10.31 -2.28
C ARG A 288 -0.19 -9.63 -2.68
N LEU A 289 -0.92 -10.26 -3.59
CA LEU A 289 -2.30 -9.92 -3.90
C LEU A 289 -3.24 -10.93 -3.25
N THR A 290 -4.09 -10.46 -2.32
CA THR A 290 -5.12 -11.30 -1.68
C THR A 290 -6.42 -10.53 -1.45
N ILE A 291 -7.51 -11.08 -1.93
CA ILE A 291 -8.86 -10.55 -1.82
C ILE A 291 -9.60 -11.38 -0.77
N TYR A 292 -10.00 -10.77 0.32
CA TYR A 292 -10.76 -11.45 1.36
C TYR A 292 -12.27 -11.29 1.15
N ASN A 293 -13.03 -12.27 1.58
CA ASN A 293 -14.48 -12.12 1.73
C ASN A 293 -14.79 -10.98 2.71
N LYS A 294 -16.01 -10.45 2.66
CA LYS A 294 -16.48 -9.51 3.68
C LYS A 294 -16.27 -10.09 5.09
N GLN A 295 -15.66 -9.33 5.97
CA GLN A 295 -15.25 -9.75 7.32
C GLN A 295 -15.72 -8.75 8.37
N THR A 296 -16.16 -9.24 9.52
CA THR A 296 -16.19 -8.45 10.75
C THR A 296 -14.81 -8.53 11.40
N ILE A 297 -14.07 -7.41 11.38
CA ILE A 297 -12.66 -7.38 11.76
C ILE A 297 -12.50 -7.08 13.25
N ALA A 298 -13.28 -6.14 13.79
CA ALA A 298 -13.28 -5.79 15.21
C ALA A 298 -14.69 -5.33 15.63
N GLN A 299 -15.20 -5.84 16.72
CA GLN A 299 -16.54 -5.50 17.24
C GLN A 299 -17.60 -5.53 16.13
N SER A 300 -18.21 -4.36 15.82
CA SER A 300 -19.18 -4.17 14.74
C SER A 300 -18.56 -3.72 13.41
N LEU A 301 -17.23 -3.62 13.32
CA LEU A 301 -16.53 -3.08 12.17
C LEU A 301 -16.50 -4.11 11.03
N THR A 302 -17.27 -3.87 9.98
CA THR A 302 -17.40 -4.79 8.83
C THR A 302 -16.74 -4.18 7.59
N ALA A 303 -15.77 -4.91 7.03
CA ALA A 303 -14.99 -4.45 5.88
C ALA A 303 -14.88 -5.49 4.76
N TYR A 304 -14.48 -5.00 3.59
CA TYR A 304 -13.98 -5.77 2.45
C TYR A 304 -12.46 -5.61 2.37
N PRO A 305 -11.66 -6.48 3.03
CA PRO A 305 -10.21 -6.33 3.09
C PRO A 305 -9.52 -6.76 1.80
N ARG A 306 -8.52 -5.99 1.35
CA ARG A 306 -7.74 -6.23 0.14
C ARG A 306 -6.26 -6.00 0.42
N CYS A 307 -5.47 -7.08 0.42
CA CYS A 307 -4.03 -7.01 0.46
C CYS A 307 -3.49 -6.73 -0.94
N VAL A 308 -2.75 -5.64 -1.10
CA VAL A 308 -2.25 -5.14 -2.39
C VAL A 308 -0.76 -4.79 -2.34
N GLY A 309 -0.01 -5.45 -1.45
CA GLY A 309 1.42 -5.22 -1.21
C GLY A 309 2.36 -5.79 -2.29
N HIS A 310 1.89 -5.89 -3.52
CA HIS A 310 2.64 -6.47 -4.64
C HIS A 310 3.14 -5.41 -5.63
N GLY A 311 3.41 -4.16 -5.17
CA GLY A 311 3.72 -3.03 -6.05
C GLY A 311 5.13 -3.05 -6.67
N GLY A 312 6.14 -3.55 -5.95
CA GLY A 312 7.53 -3.49 -6.44
C GLY A 312 8.49 -4.39 -5.67
N MET A 313 8.20 -4.67 -4.40
CA MET A 313 8.96 -5.66 -3.63
C MET A 313 8.71 -7.07 -4.21
N PRO A 314 9.72 -7.96 -4.23
CA PRO A 314 9.51 -9.35 -4.64
C PRO A 314 8.33 -9.97 -3.90
N VAL A 315 7.34 -10.43 -4.67
CA VAL A 315 6.12 -11.01 -4.14
C VAL A 315 6.43 -12.38 -3.55
N GLU A 316 6.07 -12.58 -2.29
CA GLU A 316 6.32 -13.82 -1.58
C GLU A 316 5.46 -14.95 -2.12
N VAL A 317 6.13 -16.05 -2.52
CA VAL A 317 5.45 -17.27 -2.87
C VAL A 317 5.16 -18.03 -1.59
N THR A 318 3.94 -17.91 -1.10
CA THR A 318 3.50 -18.62 0.09
C THR A 318 2.32 -19.50 -0.28
N THR A 319 2.53 -20.81 -0.17
CA THR A 319 1.44 -21.77 -0.31
C THR A 319 0.60 -21.73 0.96
N LEU A 320 -0.72 -21.64 0.82
CA LEU A 320 -1.62 -21.82 1.95
C LEU A 320 -1.41 -23.23 2.55
N CYS A 321 -1.00 -23.29 3.80
CA CYS A 321 -0.84 -24.57 4.51
C CYS A 321 -2.17 -25.33 4.66
N GLN A 322 -3.29 -24.60 4.64
CA GLN A 322 -4.66 -25.13 4.73
C GLN A 322 -5.63 -24.20 3.98
N PRO A 323 -6.77 -24.75 3.46
CA PRO A 323 -7.81 -23.92 2.87
C PRO A 323 -8.30 -22.85 3.87
N ASP A 324 -8.37 -21.61 3.42
CA ASP A 324 -8.92 -20.53 4.22
C ASP A 324 -10.14 -19.91 3.53
N LYS A 325 -11.32 -20.14 4.11
CA LYS A 325 -12.60 -19.63 3.60
C LYS A 325 -12.71 -18.10 3.68
N ARG A 326 -11.82 -17.44 4.42
CA ARG A 326 -11.76 -15.98 4.47
C ARG A 326 -11.25 -15.40 3.17
N ILE A 327 -10.37 -16.12 2.43
CA ILE A 327 -9.84 -15.70 1.15
C ILE A 327 -10.88 -15.99 0.05
N LEU A 328 -11.32 -14.91 -0.61
CA LEU A 328 -12.12 -15.01 -1.82
C LEU A 328 -11.25 -15.43 -3.00
N LEU A 329 -10.19 -14.65 -3.28
CA LEU A 329 -9.23 -14.88 -4.35
C LEU A 329 -7.82 -14.47 -3.91
N TYR A 330 -6.79 -15.12 -4.47
CA TYR A 330 -5.39 -14.69 -4.37
C TYR A 330 -4.63 -15.08 -5.64
N ASP A 331 -3.46 -14.49 -5.86
CA ASP A 331 -2.58 -14.85 -6.98
C ASP A 331 -1.59 -15.94 -6.55
N PRO A 332 -1.72 -17.18 -7.06
CA PRO A 332 -0.84 -18.30 -6.73
C PRO A 332 0.34 -18.42 -7.69
N ARG A 333 0.44 -17.56 -8.70
CA ARG A 333 1.48 -17.67 -9.73
C ARG A 333 2.86 -17.42 -9.15
N GLU A 334 3.83 -18.11 -9.70
CA GLU A 334 5.25 -17.95 -9.39
C GLU A 334 6.09 -17.95 -10.67
N HIS A 335 7.22 -17.27 -10.63
CA HIS A 335 8.25 -17.33 -11.67
C HIS A 335 9.63 -17.30 -11.03
N GLU A 336 10.64 -17.77 -11.74
CA GLU A 336 12.05 -17.67 -11.29
C GLU A 336 12.54 -16.25 -11.52
N ILE A 337 13.23 -15.67 -10.53
CA ILE A 337 13.73 -14.28 -10.60
C ILE A 337 14.82 -14.14 -11.66
N ASP A 338 15.75 -15.10 -11.77
CA ASP A 338 16.91 -15.01 -12.67
C ASP A 338 17.61 -16.36 -12.87
N ASN A 339 18.29 -16.48 -14.03
CA ASN A 339 19.19 -17.58 -14.34
C ASN A 339 20.41 -17.68 -13.40
N GLN A 340 20.68 -16.67 -12.57
CA GLN A 340 21.83 -16.64 -11.65
C GLN A 340 21.50 -17.19 -10.25
N ASP A 341 20.21 -17.35 -9.93
CA ASP A 341 19.75 -18.02 -8.71
C ASP A 341 18.64 -19.02 -9.07
N PRO A 342 19.01 -20.13 -9.74
CA PRO A 342 18.05 -21.15 -10.15
C PRO A 342 17.32 -21.70 -8.93
N GLY A 343 16.00 -21.64 -8.97
CA GLY A 343 15.12 -22.17 -7.92
C GLY A 343 14.60 -21.12 -6.94
N THR A 344 15.04 -19.87 -6.99
CA THR A 344 14.33 -18.79 -6.27
C THR A 344 13.15 -18.32 -7.08
N LYS A 345 11.96 -18.50 -6.52
CA LYS A 345 10.70 -18.13 -7.13
C LYS A 345 10.06 -16.98 -6.38
N VAL A 346 9.38 -16.10 -7.13
CA VAL A 346 8.58 -14.99 -6.64
C VAL A 346 7.25 -14.93 -7.37
N GLY A 347 6.25 -14.30 -6.77
CA GLY A 347 4.98 -14.02 -7.43
C GLY A 347 5.08 -12.82 -8.37
N TYR A 348 3.94 -12.36 -8.87
CA TYR A 348 3.84 -11.27 -9.83
C TYR A 348 3.47 -9.95 -9.15
N ASN A 349 4.20 -8.90 -9.49
CA ASN A 349 3.87 -7.54 -9.07
C ASN A 349 2.68 -6.98 -9.86
N GLY A 350 2.14 -5.86 -9.37
CA GLY A 350 0.99 -5.22 -9.99
C GLY A 350 0.54 -3.95 -9.26
N HIS A 351 -0.60 -3.43 -9.67
CA HIS A 351 -1.20 -2.22 -9.11
C HIS A 351 -2.73 -2.27 -9.24
N LEU A 352 -3.39 -1.29 -8.64
CA LEU A 352 -4.84 -1.10 -8.77
C LEU A 352 -5.17 0.18 -9.51
N VAL A 353 -6.32 0.16 -10.18
CA VAL A 353 -6.99 1.36 -10.67
C VAL A 353 -8.38 1.44 -10.05
N LEU A 354 -8.63 2.51 -9.30
CA LEU A 354 -9.91 2.83 -8.69
C LEU A 354 -10.66 3.78 -9.62
N LEU A 355 -11.88 3.46 -9.97
CA LEU A 355 -12.76 4.26 -10.81
C LEU A 355 -13.98 4.69 -9.99
N PHE A 356 -14.08 5.98 -9.69
CA PHE A 356 -15.24 6.54 -9.01
C PHE A 356 -16.18 7.17 -10.04
N GLU A 357 -17.36 6.59 -10.21
CA GLU A 357 -18.38 7.04 -11.14
C GLU A 357 -19.74 7.11 -10.45
N GLY A 358 -20.31 8.32 -10.33
CA GLY A 358 -21.49 8.54 -9.53
C GLY A 358 -21.27 8.07 -8.09
N THR A 359 -22.10 7.15 -7.59
CA THR A 359 -21.98 6.57 -6.25
C THR A 359 -21.16 5.28 -6.23
N SER A 360 -20.75 4.75 -7.38
CA SER A 360 -20.04 3.48 -7.47
C SER A 360 -18.53 3.65 -7.41
N LEU A 361 -17.86 2.71 -6.75
CA LEU A 361 -16.43 2.47 -6.80
C LEU A 361 -16.18 1.17 -7.54
N THR A 362 -15.46 1.23 -8.66
CA THR A 362 -14.93 0.05 -9.34
C THR A 362 -13.43 -0.06 -9.07
N ILE A 363 -12.94 -1.24 -8.71
CA ILE A 363 -11.52 -1.56 -8.49
C ILE A 363 -11.09 -2.54 -9.57
N GLU A 364 -10.12 -2.14 -10.36
CA GLU A 364 -9.44 -2.98 -11.35
C GLU A 364 -8.09 -3.41 -10.80
N TYR A 365 -7.78 -4.70 -10.86
CA TYR A 365 -6.54 -5.30 -10.41
C TYR A 365 -5.71 -5.68 -11.64
N HIS A 366 -4.53 -5.10 -11.74
CA HIS A 366 -3.64 -5.30 -12.89
C HIS A 366 -2.31 -5.91 -12.44
N ASP A 367 -1.80 -6.84 -13.25
CA ASP A 367 -0.46 -7.38 -13.04
C ASP A 367 0.60 -6.68 -13.91
N ILE A 368 1.85 -6.99 -13.62
CA ILE A 368 3.01 -6.46 -14.34
C ILE A 368 3.12 -7.03 -15.77
N VAL A 369 2.48 -8.17 -16.05
CA VAL A 369 2.58 -8.87 -17.33
C VAL A 369 1.60 -8.26 -18.32
N ASP A 370 2.10 -7.43 -19.23
CA ASP A 370 1.29 -6.71 -20.24
C ASP A 370 0.14 -5.86 -19.64
N ASN A 371 0.25 -5.48 -18.38
CA ASN A 371 -0.80 -4.75 -17.66
C ASN A 371 -2.16 -5.47 -17.70
N ASN A 372 -2.15 -6.82 -17.59
CA ASN A 372 -3.37 -7.61 -17.70
C ASN A 372 -4.32 -7.35 -16.53
N LEU A 373 -5.59 -7.19 -16.86
CA LEU A 373 -6.66 -7.15 -15.89
C LEU A 373 -6.89 -8.54 -15.28
N LEU A 374 -6.76 -8.65 -13.96
CA LEU A 374 -6.94 -9.90 -13.21
C LEU A 374 -8.34 -10.05 -12.62
N LEU A 375 -8.92 -8.94 -12.18
CA LEU A 375 -10.20 -8.88 -11.48
C LEU A 375 -10.78 -7.47 -11.59
N THR A 376 -12.09 -7.39 -11.66
CA THR A 376 -12.86 -6.16 -11.44
C THR A 376 -13.83 -6.37 -10.30
N GLU A 377 -13.87 -5.44 -9.34
CA GLU A 377 -14.85 -5.41 -8.26
C GLU A 377 -15.61 -4.09 -8.31
N THR A 378 -16.91 -4.12 -8.04
CA THR A 378 -17.73 -2.91 -7.96
C THR A 378 -18.48 -2.86 -6.64
N PHE A 379 -18.38 -1.72 -5.97
CA PHE A 379 -19.04 -1.43 -4.70
C PHE A 379 -19.99 -0.25 -4.88
N THR A 380 -21.27 -0.44 -4.52
CA THR A 380 -22.29 0.60 -4.61
C THR A 380 -23.00 0.71 -3.26
N PRO A 381 -23.07 1.91 -2.63
CA PRO A 381 -23.80 2.08 -1.38
C PRO A 381 -25.30 1.87 -1.59
N ASN A 382 -25.94 1.10 -0.73
CA ASN A 382 -27.37 0.81 -0.82
C ASN A 382 -28.25 1.72 0.06
N GLY A 383 -27.68 2.78 0.63
CA GLY A 383 -28.40 3.74 1.46
C GLY A 383 -28.65 3.31 2.91
N SER A 384 -28.36 2.05 3.29
CA SER A 384 -28.47 1.56 4.67
C SER A 384 -27.14 1.48 5.42
N GLY A 385 -26.06 1.96 4.79
CA GLY A 385 -24.68 1.81 5.29
C GLY A 385 -23.97 0.54 4.80
N ALA A 386 -24.68 -0.37 4.11
CA ALA A 386 -24.07 -1.52 3.48
C ALA A 386 -23.63 -1.22 2.03
N LEU A 387 -22.74 -2.05 1.51
CA LEU A 387 -22.26 -1.99 0.15
C LEU A 387 -22.80 -3.19 -0.64
N GLU A 388 -23.47 -2.92 -1.76
CA GLU A 388 -23.71 -3.91 -2.78
C GLU A 388 -22.41 -4.23 -3.47
N TYR A 389 -22.10 -5.51 -3.60
CA TYR A 389 -20.83 -6.00 -4.10
C TYR A 389 -21.02 -6.89 -5.32
N LEU A 390 -20.32 -6.56 -6.39
CA LEU A 390 -20.22 -7.37 -7.60
C LEU A 390 -18.74 -7.59 -7.94
N SER A 391 -18.42 -8.75 -8.49
CA SER A 391 -17.09 -9.01 -9.02
C SER A 391 -17.15 -9.78 -10.33
N SER A 392 -16.22 -9.47 -11.23
CA SER A 392 -16.04 -10.21 -12.47
C SER A 392 -14.57 -10.50 -12.68
N LYS A 393 -14.28 -11.74 -13.04
CA LYS A 393 -12.95 -12.22 -13.32
C LYS A 393 -12.85 -12.57 -14.81
N PRO A 394 -11.88 -12.04 -15.56
CA PRO A 394 -11.63 -12.48 -16.92
C PRO A 394 -11.42 -13.98 -17.02
N ASP A 395 -11.82 -14.64 -18.11
CA ASP A 395 -11.72 -16.09 -18.30
C ASP A 395 -10.28 -16.62 -18.09
N LYS A 396 -9.28 -15.81 -18.49
CA LYS A 396 -7.86 -16.17 -18.36
C LYS A 396 -7.22 -15.66 -17.06
N SER A 397 -8.00 -15.11 -16.12
CA SER A 397 -7.45 -14.66 -14.84
C SER A 397 -6.87 -15.83 -14.05
N PRO A 398 -5.62 -15.68 -13.58
CA PRO A 398 -4.93 -16.73 -12.82
C PRO A 398 -5.36 -16.82 -11.35
N LEU A 399 -6.17 -15.88 -10.87
CA LEU A 399 -6.57 -15.83 -9.48
C LEU A 399 -7.38 -17.06 -9.08
N VAL A 400 -7.09 -17.62 -7.91
CA VAL A 400 -7.74 -18.82 -7.37
C VAL A 400 -8.43 -18.53 -6.05
N SER A 401 -9.48 -19.31 -5.73
CA SER A 401 -10.17 -19.23 -4.44
C SER A 401 -9.36 -19.87 -3.33
N GLY A 402 -9.32 -19.25 -2.16
CA GLY A 402 -8.69 -19.82 -0.96
C GLY A 402 -9.30 -21.15 -0.49
N SER A 403 -10.53 -21.46 -0.91
CA SER A 403 -11.17 -22.76 -0.64
C SER A 403 -10.72 -23.89 -1.57
N GLN A 404 -10.08 -23.56 -2.71
CA GLN A 404 -9.62 -24.53 -3.73
C GLN A 404 -8.11 -24.85 -3.63
N ALA A 405 -7.41 -24.24 -2.70
CA ALA A 405 -5.96 -24.22 -2.59
C ALA A 405 -5.36 -25.54 -2.05
N PHE A 406 -5.85 -26.70 -2.50
CA PHE A 406 -5.18 -27.96 -2.25
C PHE A 406 -4.95 -28.73 -3.55
N ARG A 407 -3.77 -28.58 -4.12
CA ARG A 407 -3.12 -29.71 -4.78
C ARG A 407 -2.10 -30.26 -3.78
N SER A 408 -2.38 -31.42 -3.21
CA SER A 408 -1.35 -32.22 -2.52
C SER A 408 -0.12 -32.34 -3.43
N PRO A 409 1.09 -32.39 -2.85
CA PRO A 409 2.33 -32.50 -3.57
C PRO A 409 2.40 -33.73 -4.44
#